data_9b80033cb4baf9d7af6baad4489e7928
#
_entry.id   9b80033cb4baf9d7af6baad4489e7928
#
_cell.length_a   1.000
_cell.length_b   1.000
_cell.length_c   1.000
_cell.angle_alpha   90.00
_cell.angle_beta   90.00
_cell.angle_gamma   90.00
#
_symmetry.space_group_name_H-M   'P 1'
#
loop_
_entity.id
_entity.type
_entity.pdbx_description
1 polymer ?
#
loop_
_entity_poly.entity_id
_entity_poly.type
_entity_poly.pdbx_seq_one_letter_code
_entity_poly.pdbx_strand_id
1 'polypeptide(L)'
;MALHTVLVINSGSSSIKYQLVDPASGQALASGLVERIGEEMGAITHKHDEAKTVIEAPVPDHRAGLAKVLELFESEGPSLAEANIAAVGHRVVQGGRYFDGPALVNEAVENRVEALIPLGPLHNGPALAGIRVARQLLPDVPHVVVFDTAFFQGLPEASARYALNREVADKYEIRRYGAHGTSHQYVSSTVSQLLGRDDLKQIVLHLGNGASASAVVNGRAVDTSMGLTPLEGLVMGTRTGDIDPAAVFHLARVAGMDAQELDHLFNRESGMKGLCGDNDMREVWKRIDAGDTQAREAMDIYIHRLLKYVGSYTAVMGGLDALTFTAGIGENDAAIRAELCARLGWLGVELDEQANNQRSPEPRVVSTPDSKVKVLVVPTNEELAIARQAMTLV
;
A
#
# COMPACT_ATOMS: atom_id res chain seq x y z
N MET A 1 1.35 -21.90 24.77
CA MET A 1 0.41 -22.08 23.67
C MET A 1 1.22 -22.55 22.47
N ALA A 2 0.67 -23.45 21.64
CA ALA A 2 1.37 -23.81 20.40
C ALA A 2 1.51 -22.53 19.54
N LEU A 3 2.67 -22.33 18.92
CA LEU A 3 2.90 -21.24 17.99
C LEU A 3 1.98 -21.46 16.79
N HIS A 4 1.13 -20.51 16.47
CA HIS A 4 0.35 -20.53 15.23
C HIS A 4 0.92 -19.47 14.30
N THR A 5 1.35 -19.87 13.12
CA THR A 5 1.94 -18.95 12.15
C THR A 5 1.06 -18.79 10.93
N VAL A 6 1.25 -17.72 10.18
CA VAL A 6 0.60 -17.45 8.90
C VAL A 6 1.66 -17.21 7.83
N LEU A 7 1.60 -17.95 6.76
CA LEU A 7 2.40 -17.68 5.57
C LEU A 7 1.68 -16.63 4.73
N VAL A 8 2.21 -15.41 4.71
CA VAL A 8 1.66 -14.31 3.89
C VAL A 8 2.36 -14.28 2.54
N ILE A 9 1.56 -14.22 1.46
CA ILE A 9 2.03 -14.20 0.08
C ILE A 9 1.42 -12.99 -0.64
N ASN A 10 2.30 -12.21 -1.27
CA ASN A 10 1.94 -11.09 -2.13
C ASN A 10 2.53 -11.34 -3.52
N SER A 11 1.68 -11.76 -4.47
CA SER A 11 2.06 -12.09 -5.84
C SER A 11 1.86 -10.88 -6.75
N GLY A 12 2.96 -10.35 -7.31
CA GLY A 12 2.98 -9.38 -8.39
C GLY A 12 3.14 -10.04 -9.76
N SER A 13 3.19 -9.25 -10.84
CA SER A 13 3.34 -9.77 -12.21
C SER A 13 4.66 -10.50 -12.44
N SER A 14 5.75 -10.03 -11.85
CA SER A 14 7.11 -10.60 -12.00
C SER A 14 7.80 -10.87 -10.67
N SER A 15 7.05 -10.91 -9.57
CA SER A 15 7.62 -11.13 -8.24
C SER A 15 6.64 -11.79 -7.27
N ILE A 16 7.18 -12.48 -6.27
CA ILE A 16 6.42 -12.99 -5.11
C ILE A 16 7.17 -12.56 -3.85
N LYS A 17 6.55 -11.70 -3.03
CA LYS A 17 7.02 -11.40 -1.68
C LYS A 17 6.30 -12.31 -0.70
N TYR A 18 7.02 -12.88 0.24
CA TYR A 18 6.43 -13.75 1.26
C TYR A 18 7.02 -13.50 2.63
N GLN A 19 6.24 -13.82 3.65
CA GLN A 19 6.68 -13.77 5.05
C GLN A 19 5.93 -14.81 5.89
N LEU A 20 6.64 -15.55 6.72
CA LEU A 20 6.06 -16.39 7.76
C LEU A 20 6.01 -15.56 9.04
N VAL A 21 4.81 -15.31 9.54
CA VAL A 21 4.56 -14.37 10.65
C VAL A 21 3.89 -15.09 11.81
N ASP A 22 4.34 -14.81 13.03
CA ASP A 22 3.54 -15.05 14.24
C ASP A 22 2.58 -13.86 14.45
N PRO A 23 1.27 -14.02 14.23
CA PRO A 23 0.33 -12.92 14.34
C PRO A 23 0.13 -12.40 15.78
N ALA A 24 0.48 -13.18 16.79
CA ALA A 24 0.36 -12.80 18.19
C ALA A 24 1.49 -11.86 18.63
N SER A 25 2.74 -12.23 18.37
CA SER A 25 3.90 -11.40 18.70
C SER A 25 4.21 -10.34 17.64
N GLY A 26 3.79 -10.58 16.40
CA GLY A 26 4.17 -9.76 15.24
C GLY A 26 5.56 -10.09 14.68
N GLN A 27 6.21 -11.13 15.19
CA GLN A 27 7.53 -11.54 14.74
C GLN A 27 7.46 -12.21 13.36
N ALA A 28 8.33 -11.75 12.46
CA ALA A 28 8.62 -12.45 11.22
C ALA A 28 9.63 -13.55 11.47
N LEU A 29 9.24 -14.80 11.30
CA LEU A 29 10.11 -15.96 11.47
C LEU A 29 10.98 -16.20 10.23
N ALA A 30 10.44 -15.93 9.05
CA ALA A 30 11.18 -15.93 7.79
C ALA A 30 10.54 -14.95 6.82
N SER A 31 11.32 -14.45 5.86
CA SER A 31 10.83 -13.59 4.79
C SER A 31 11.63 -13.82 3.52
N GLY A 32 11.03 -13.44 2.39
CA GLY A 32 11.76 -13.52 1.14
C GLY A 32 11.06 -12.87 -0.03
N LEU A 33 11.77 -12.91 -1.15
CA LEU A 33 11.37 -12.27 -2.38
C LEU A 33 11.84 -13.12 -3.57
N VAL A 34 10.93 -13.43 -4.46
CA VAL A 34 11.22 -13.97 -5.79
C VAL A 34 11.07 -12.82 -6.77
N GLU A 35 12.06 -12.58 -7.60
CA GLU A 35 12.10 -11.46 -8.55
C GLU A 35 12.39 -11.94 -9.97
N ARG A 36 12.00 -11.13 -10.96
CA ARG A 36 12.23 -11.39 -12.37
C ARG A 36 11.63 -12.71 -12.83
N ILE A 37 10.42 -13.03 -12.36
CA ILE A 37 9.67 -14.20 -12.82
C ILE A 37 9.34 -14.04 -14.31
N GLY A 38 9.63 -15.06 -15.11
CA GLY A 38 9.43 -15.05 -16.57
C GLY A 38 10.59 -14.45 -17.37
N GLU A 39 11.63 -13.96 -16.71
CA GLU A 39 12.87 -13.52 -17.36
C GLU A 39 13.89 -14.67 -17.46
N GLU A 40 14.95 -14.46 -18.25
CA GLU A 40 16.00 -15.46 -18.47
C GLU A 40 16.67 -15.91 -17.16
N MET A 41 16.87 -14.96 -16.24
CA MET A 41 17.41 -15.20 -14.91
C MET A 41 16.58 -14.48 -13.85
N GLY A 42 16.01 -15.23 -12.91
CA GLY A 42 15.36 -14.74 -11.72
C GLY A 42 16.29 -14.67 -10.52
N ALA A 43 15.83 -14.07 -9.45
CA ALA A 43 16.52 -14.08 -8.17
C ALA A 43 15.55 -14.45 -7.04
N ILE A 44 15.99 -15.30 -6.13
CA ILE A 44 15.21 -15.72 -4.95
C ILE A 44 16.03 -15.40 -3.72
N THR A 45 15.50 -14.55 -2.88
CA THR A 45 16.09 -14.23 -1.58
C THR A 45 15.24 -14.88 -0.49
N HIS A 46 15.86 -15.60 0.43
CA HIS A 46 15.24 -16.13 1.64
C HIS A 46 16.02 -15.66 2.87
N LYS A 47 15.32 -15.24 3.90
CA LYS A 47 15.89 -14.79 5.17
C LYS A 47 15.24 -15.54 6.31
N HIS A 48 16.05 -16.15 7.16
CA HIS A 48 15.63 -16.79 8.39
C HIS A 48 16.68 -16.49 9.47
N ASP A 49 16.25 -15.98 10.61
CA ASP A 49 17.13 -15.45 11.66
C ASP A 49 18.13 -14.42 11.08
N GLU A 50 19.43 -14.61 11.31
CA GLU A 50 20.50 -13.77 10.75
C GLU A 50 20.99 -14.24 9.38
N ALA A 51 20.52 -15.41 8.90
CA ALA A 51 20.93 -15.97 7.63
C ALA A 51 20.16 -15.35 6.46
N LYS A 52 20.89 -15.16 5.36
CA LYS A 52 20.34 -14.70 4.09
C LYS A 52 20.86 -15.58 2.97
N THR A 53 19.99 -16.33 2.33
CA THR A 53 20.27 -17.14 1.14
C THR A 53 19.79 -16.41 -0.09
N VAL A 54 20.61 -16.32 -1.13
CA VAL A 54 20.28 -15.74 -2.44
C VAL A 54 20.59 -16.78 -3.50
N ILE A 55 19.59 -17.09 -4.33
CA ILE A 55 19.72 -18.01 -5.47
C ILE A 55 19.41 -17.24 -6.74
N GLU A 56 20.31 -17.27 -7.69
CA GLU A 56 20.07 -16.84 -9.07
C GLU A 56 19.82 -18.07 -9.93
N ALA A 57 18.62 -18.18 -10.48
CA ALA A 57 18.19 -19.29 -11.31
C ALA A 57 17.02 -18.87 -12.22
N PRO A 58 16.78 -19.55 -13.33
CA PRO A 58 15.56 -19.33 -14.11
C PRO A 58 14.32 -19.62 -13.27
N VAL A 59 13.39 -18.66 -13.25
CA VAL A 59 12.06 -18.78 -12.60
C VAL A 59 11.00 -18.55 -13.68
N PRO A 60 10.59 -19.60 -14.38
CA PRO A 60 9.74 -19.46 -15.57
C PRO A 60 8.35 -18.93 -15.26
N ASP A 61 7.81 -19.23 -14.07
CA ASP A 61 6.47 -18.84 -13.66
C ASP A 61 6.33 -18.79 -12.12
N HIS A 62 5.17 -18.36 -11.65
CA HIS A 62 4.85 -18.26 -10.22
C HIS A 62 4.88 -19.63 -9.52
N ARG A 63 4.54 -20.71 -10.24
CA ARG A 63 4.57 -22.07 -9.66
C ARG A 63 6.00 -22.49 -9.33
N ALA A 64 6.92 -22.31 -10.29
CA ALA A 64 8.33 -22.61 -10.07
C ALA A 64 8.92 -21.73 -8.93
N GLY A 65 8.56 -20.45 -8.91
CA GLY A 65 8.99 -19.54 -7.86
C GLY A 65 8.50 -19.97 -6.47
N LEU A 66 7.21 -20.26 -6.32
CA LEU A 66 6.64 -20.65 -5.03
C LEU A 66 7.12 -22.05 -4.60
N ALA A 67 7.25 -23.02 -5.53
CA ALA A 67 7.83 -24.33 -5.21
C ALA A 67 9.25 -24.19 -4.64
N LYS A 68 10.06 -23.30 -5.25
CA LYS A 68 11.42 -23.03 -4.74
C LYS A 68 11.43 -22.35 -3.38
N VAL A 69 10.46 -21.48 -3.10
CA VAL A 69 10.27 -20.91 -1.76
C VAL A 69 9.99 -22.00 -0.73
N LEU A 70 9.12 -22.97 -1.04
CA LEU A 70 8.82 -24.09 -0.13
C LEU A 70 10.05 -24.98 0.10
N GLU A 71 10.86 -25.24 -0.93
CA GLU A 71 12.14 -25.94 -0.76
C GLU A 71 13.08 -25.21 0.19
N LEU A 72 13.15 -23.86 0.10
CA LEU A 72 13.98 -23.04 0.97
C LEU A 72 13.52 -23.08 2.44
N PHE A 73 12.22 -23.12 2.69
CA PHE A 73 11.72 -23.35 4.03
C PHE A 73 12.18 -24.69 4.62
N GLU A 74 12.26 -25.74 3.82
CA GLU A 74 12.72 -27.06 4.28
C GLU A 74 14.26 -27.14 4.44
N SER A 75 15.02 -26.46 3.55
CA SER A 75 16.50 -26.53 3.56
C SER A 75 17.16 -25.50 4.46
N GLU A 76 16.60 -24.29 4.55
CA GLU A 76 17.19 -23.14 5.26
C GLU A 76 16.37 -22.76 6.51
N GLY A 77 15.15 -23.29 6.64
CA GLY A 77 14.23 -23.07 7.77
C GLY A 77 13.40 -21.80 7.71
N PRO A 78 12.46 -21.66 8.68
CA PRO A 78 12.00 -22.74 9.55
C PRO A 78 11.17 -23.77 8.76
N SER A 79 11.22 -25.05 9.12
CA SER A 79 10.37 -26.08 8.49
C SER A 79 8.89 -25.70 8.64
N LEU A 80 8.15 -25.69 7.53
CA LEU A 80 6.73 -25.33 7.55
C LEU A 80 5.87 -26.31 8.36
N ALA A 81 6.29 -27.56 8.43
CA ALA A 81 5.63 -28.57 9.25
C ALA A 81 5.78 -28.27 10.75
N GLU A 82 6.96 -27.82 11.19
CA GLU A 82 7.23 -27.46 12.58
C GLU A 82 6.68 -26.07 12.94
N ALA A 83 6.58 -25.17 11.96
CA ALA A 83 6.07 -23.83 12.15
C ALA A 83 4.56 -23.76 12.43
N ASN A 84 3.83 -24.89 12.32
CA ASN A 84 2.40 -24.99 12.60
C ASN A 84 1.58 -23.90 11.88
N ILE A 85 1.61 -23.91 10.54
CA ILE A 85 0.91 -22.92 9.71
C ILE A 85 -0.60 -23.06 9.88
N ALA A 86 -1.24 -22.07 10.46
CA ALA A 86 -2.69 -22.01 10.64
C ALA A 86 -3.42 -21.56 9.38
N ALA A 87 -2.79 -20.69 8.58
CA ALA A 87 -3.36 -20.17 7.34
C ALA A 87 -2.29 -19.70 6.35
N VAL A 88 -2.66 -19.62 5.07
CA VAL A 88 -1.95 -18.86 4.04
C VAL A 88 -2.76 -17.59 3.73
N GLY A 89 -2.19 -16.43 4.02
CA GLY A 89 -2.79 -15.13 3.74
C GLY A 89 -2.34 -14.58 2.39
N HIS A 90 -3.27 -14.18 1.54
CA HIS A 90 -2.98 -13.62 0.22
C HIS A 90 -3.42 -12.17 0.13
N ARG A 91 -2.54 -11.28 -0.33
CA ARG A 91 -2.92 -9.91 -0.67
C ARG A 91 -3.58 -9.87 -2.04
N VAL A 92 -4.75 -9.25 -2.12
CA VAL A 92 -5.45 -8.90 -3.36
C VAL A 92 -5.73 -7.41 -3.35
N VAL A 93 -5.44 -6.69 -4.43
CA VAL A 93 -5.63 -5.24 -4.44
C VAL A 93 -7.11 -4.90 -4.54
N GLN A 94 -7.83 -5.42 -5.55
CA GLN A 94 -9.19 -4.99 -5.85
C GLN A 94 -10.21 -6.03 -5.40
N GLY A 95 -11.03 -5.66 -4.40
CA GLY A 95 -12.14 -6.47 -3.88
C GLY A 95 -13.52 -6.09 -4.44
N GLY A 96 -13.59 -5.05 -5.28
CA GLY A 96 -14.84 -4.56 -5.87
C GLY A 96 -15.84 -4.13 -4.79
N ARG A 97 -17.12 -4.34 -5.03
CA ARG A 97 -18.21 -4.13 -4.07
C ARG A 97 -18.52 -5.39 -3.24
N TYR A 98 -17.73 -6.44 -3.42
CA TYR A 98 -18.09 -7.78 -2.95
C TYR A 98 -17.39 -8.18 -1.65
N PHE A 99 -16.27 -7.54 -1.35
CA PHE A 99 -15.44 -7.89 -0.20
C PHE A 99 -15.22 -6.67 0.70
N ASP A 100 -15.79 -6.73 1.89
CA ASP A 100 -15.66 -5.74 2.96
C ASP A 100 -14.72 -6.20 4.10
N GLY A 101 -14.08 -7.34 3.91
CA GLY A 101 -13.13 -7.96 4.83
C GLY A 101 -12.40 -9.13 4.20
N PRO A 102 -11.65 -9.91 5.02
CA PRO A 102 -10.98 -11.11 4.56
C PRO A 102 -12.00 -12.20 4.17
N ALA A 103 -11.62 -13.11 3.27
CA ALA A 103 -12.46 -14.22 2.85
C ALA A 103 -11.68 -15.54 2.72
N LEU A 104 -12.27 -16.65 3.19
CA LEU A 104 -11.73 -18.00 2.93
C LEU A 104 -11.81 -18.31 1.44
N VAL A 105 -10.70 -18.74 0.87
CA VAL A 105 -10.61 -19.04 -0.56
C VAL A 105 -11.35 -20.33 -0.87
N ASN A 106 -12.30 -20.19 -1.78
CA ASN A 106 -13.01 -21.27 -2.44
C ASN A 106 -13.23 -20.91 -3.91
N GLU A 107 -13.85 -21.78 -4.67
CA GLU A 107 -14.10 -21.55 -6.10
C GLU A 107 -14.91 -20.26 -6.35
N ALA A 108 -15.90 -19.96 -5.50
CA ALA A 108 -16.71 -18.75 -5.65
C ALA A 108 -15.88 -17.47 -5.43
N VAL A 109 -14.97 -17.48 -4.46
CA VAL A 109 -14.03 -16.36 -4.20
C VAL A 109 -13.06 -16.20 -5.37
N GLU A 110 -12.45 -17.29 -5.88
CA GLU A 110 -11.57 -17.23 -7.05
C GLU A 110 -12.28 -16.65 -8.28
N ASN A 111 -13.49 -17.16 -8.58
CA ASN A 111 -14.31 -16.67 -9.70
C ASN A 111 -14.64 -15.17 -9.55
N ARG A 112 -14.87 -14.72 -8.30
CA ARG A 112 -15.13 -13.31 -8.04
C ARG A 112 -13.88 -12.45 -8.22
N VAL A 113 -12.71 -12.90 -7.75
CA VAL A 113 -11.44 -12.21 -7.97
C VAL A 113 -11.10 -12.15 -9.47
N GLU A 114 -11.38 -13.22 -10.21
CA GLU A 114 -11.21 -13.26 -11.67
C GLU A 114 -12.10 -12.24 -12.39
N ALA A 115 -13.37 -12.14 -11.99
CA ALA A 115 -14.30 -11.14 -12.53
C ALA A 115 -13.90 -9.70 -12.24
N LEU A 116 -13.07 -9.47 -11.20
CA LEU A 116 -12.56 -8.15 -10.82
C LEU A 116 -11.24 -7.78 -11.52
N ILE A 117 -10.65 -8.66 -12.33
CA ILE A 117 -9.41 -8.34 -13.08
C ILE A 117 -9.55 -7.06 -13.91
N PRO A 118 -10.67 -6.77 -14.60
CA PRO A 118 -10.79 -5.51 -15.35
C PRO A 118 -10.67 -4.23 -14.49
N LEU A 119 -10.99 -4.27 -13.20
CA LEU A 119 -10.84 -3.15 -12.27
C LEU A 119 -9.40 -3.02 -11.71
N GLY A 120 -8.59 -4.07 -11.78
CA GLY A 120 -7.21 -4.08 -11.30
C GLY A 120 -6.31 -5.01 -12.09
N PRO A 121 -6.15 -4.78 -13.42
CA PRO A 121 -5.53 -5.76 -14.31
C PRO A 121 -4.06 -6.04 -13.98
N LEU A 122 -3.34 -5.05 -13.47
CA LEU A 122 -1.92 -5.18 -13.12
C LEU A 122 -1.70 -5.96 -11.81
N HIS A 123 -2.75 -6.19 -11.02
CA HIS A 123 -2.63 -6.73 -9.66
C HIS A 123 -3.46 -8.00 -9.46
N ASN A 124 -4.75 -8.01 -9.79
CA ASN A 124 -5.65 -9.12 -9.48
C ASN A 124 -5.33 -10.40 -10.25
N GLY A 125 -4.91 -10.28 -11.52
CA GLY A 125 -4.50 -11.44 -12.32
C GLY A 125 -3.32 -12.20 -11.71
N PRO A 126 -2.19 -11.55 -11.46
CA PRO A 126 -1.05 -12.15 -10.75
C PRO A 126 -1.39 -12.69 -9.36
N ALA A 127 -2.19 -11.95 -8.57
CA ALA A 127 -2.61 -12.42 -7.26
C ALA A 127 -3.42 -13.73 -7.36
N LEU A 128 -4.38 -13.82 -8.29
CA LEU A 128 -5.18 -15.03 -8.52
C LEU A 128 -4.32 -16.21 -8.95
N ALA A 129 -3.36 -15.98 -9.83
CA ALA A 129 -2.40 -17.02 -10.24
C ALA A 129 -1.62 -17.54 -9.02
N GLY A 130 -1.11 -16.65 -8.17
CA GLY A 130 -0.42 -17.00 -6.93
C GLY A 130 -1.31 -17.79 -5.95
N ILE A 131 -2.57 -17.38 -5.78
CA ILE A 131 -3.56 -18.08 -4.94
C ILE A 131 -3.77 -19.52 -5.44
N ARG A 132 -4.04 -19.68 -6.73
CA ARG A 132 -4.29 -21.02 -7.35
C ARG A 132 -3.07 -21.93 -7.18
N VAL A 133 -1.88 -21.40 -7.38
CA VAL A 133 -0.63 -22.16 -7.18
C VAL A 133 -0.42 -22.53 -5.72
N ALA A 134 -0.57 -21.59 -4.80
CA ALA A 134 -0.37 -21.84 -3.38
C ALA A 134 -1.35 -22.91 -2.85
N ARG A 135 -2.61 -22.88 -3.27
CA ARG A 135 -3.62 -23.91 -2.91
C ARG A 135 -3.27 -25.30 -3.43
N GLN A 136 -2.62 -25.40 -4.58
CA GLN A 136 -2.16 -26.69 -5.10
C GLN A 136 -0.94 -27.23 -4.34
N LEU A 137 -0.08 -26.35 -3.84
CA LEU A 137 1.15 -26.73 -3.13
C LEU A 137 0.92 -26.93 -1.62
N LEU A 138 -0.07 -26.26 -1.04
CA LEU A 138 -0.44 -26.34 0.38
C LEU A 138 -1.96 -26.64 0.54
N PRO A 139 -2.45 -27.79 0.05
CA PRO A 139 -3.89 -28.07 -0.04
C PRO A 139 -4.57 -28.27 1.32
N ASP A 140 -3.82 -28.63 2.33
CA ASP A 140 -4.34 -28.95 3.68
C ASP A 140 -4.38 -27.74 4.61
N VAL A 141 -3.86 -26.58 4.16
CA VAL A 141 -3.85 -25.35 4.94
C VAL A 141 -4.97 -24.42 4.45
N PRO A 142 -5.76 -23.80 5.33
CA PRO A 142 -6.74 -22.78 4.92
C PRO A 142 -6.07 -21.60 4.20
N HIS A 143 -6.62 -21.17 3.07
CA HIS A 143 -6.18 -19.98 2.35
C HIS A 143 -7.17 -18.85 2.55
N VAL A 144 -6.68 -17.65 2.86
CA VAL A 144 -7.47 -16.44 3.10
C VAL A 144 -6.99 -15.33 2.19
N VAL A 145 -7.90 -14.65 1.52
CA VAL A 145 -7.62 -13.42 0.77
C VAL A 145 -7.93 -12.20 1.62
N VAL A 146 -7.07 -11.19 1.55
CA VAL A 146 -7.22 -9.89 2.20
C VAL A 146 -7.14 -8.82 1.11
N PHE A 147 -8.12 -7.92 1.10
CA PHE A 147 -8.27 -6.95 0.02
C PHE A 147 -7.85 -5.55 0.44
N ASP A 148 -7.01 -4.89 -0.35
CA ASP A 148 -6.57 -3.51 -0.10
C ASP A 148 -7.74 -2.52 -0.13
N THR A 149 -8.81 -2.82 -0.86
CA THR A 149 -9.99 -1.95 -0.95
C THR A 149 -10.99 -2.18 0.19
N ALA A 150 -10.86 -3.27 0.98
CA ALA A 150 -11.86 -3.63 1.99
C ALA A 150 -12.06 -2.56 3.08
N PHE A 151 -10.98 -1.91 3.53
CA PHE A 151 -11.06 -0.83 4.53
C PHE A 151 -11.91 0.36 4.06
N PHE A 152 -12.02 0.54 2.74
CA PHE A 152 -12.76 1.64 2.11
C PHE A 152 -14.16 1.26 1.64
N GLN A 153 -14.63 0.04 1.86
CA GLN A 153 -15.97 -0.39 1.45
C GLN A 153 -17.09 0.42 2.12
N GLY A 154 -16.86 0.84 3.37
CA GLY A 154 -17.80 1.63 4.16
C GLY A 154 -17.75 3.15 3.88
N LEU A 155 -17.07 3.60 2.83
CA LEU A 155 -17.05 5.03 2.48
C LEU A 155 -18.46 5.58 2.28
N PRO A 156 -18.76 6.79 2.82
CA PRO A 156 -19.99 7.49 2.50
C PRO A 156 -20.17 7.66 1.00
N GLU A 157 -21.40 7.55 0.50
CA GLU A 157 -21.69 7.72 -0.95
C GLU A 157 -21.18 9.06 -1.50
N ALA A 158 -21.16 10.11 -0.68
CA ALA A 158 -20.66 11.42 -1.05
C ALA A 158 -19.16 11.43 -1.40
N SER A 159 -18.35 10.59 -0.77
CA SER A 159 -16.91 10.42 -1.07
C SER A 159 -16.65 9.27 -2.04
N ALA A 160 -17.53 8.27 -2.07
CA ALA A 160 -17.34 7.09 -2.90
C ALA A 160 -17.79 7.29 -4.35
N ARG A 161 -18.80 8.12 -4.63
CA ARG A 161 -19.31 8.30 -5.98
C ARG A 161 -18.64 9.47 -6.70
N TYR A 162 -18.30 9.24 -7.95
CA TYR A 162 -17.98 10.33 -8.87
C TYR A 162 -19.25 11.00 -9.39
N ALA A 163 -19.17 12.28 -9.73
CA ALA A 163 -20.27 13.02 -10.38
C ALA A 163 -20.40 12.65 -11.87
N LEU A 164 -20.40 11.35 -12.15
CA LEU A 164 -20.61 10.75 -13.46
C LEU A 164 -22.10 10.42 -13.64
N ASN A 165 -22.55 10.29 -14.90
CA ASN A 165 -23.89 9.76 -15.18
C ASN A 165 -24.11 8.45 -14.38
N ARG A 166 -25.20 8.42 -13.59
CA ARG A 166 -25.48 7.34 -12.64
C ARG A 166 -25.61 5.98 -13.33
N GLU A 167 -26.32 5.90 -14.45
CA GLU A 167 -26.53 4.64 -15.17
C GLU A 167 -25.20 4.08 -15.70
N VAL A 168 -24.34 4.97 -16.21
CA VAL A 168 -22.98 4.59 -16.66
C VAL A 168 -22.13 4.14 -15.49
N ALA A 169 -22.12 4.90 -14.39
CA ALA A 169 -21.34 4.56 -13.21
C ALA A 169 -21.78 3.21 -12.60
N ASP A 170 -23.08 2.98 -12.48
CA ASP A 170 -23.62 1.75 -11.90
C ASP A 170 -23.41 0.54 -12.85
N LYS A 171 -23.57 0.71 -14.16
CA LYS A 171 -23.36 -0.34 -15.15
C LYS A 171 -21.91 -0.85 -15.19
N TYR A 172 -20.94 0.06 -15.04
CA TYR A 172 -19.50 -0.27 -15.14
C TYR A 172 -18.81 -0.26 -13.79
N GLU A 173 -19.55 -0.24 -12.69
CA GLU A 173 -19.07 -0.25 -11.31
C GLU A 173 -18.03 0.84 -11.00
N ILE A 174 -18.20 2.03 -11.64
CA ILE A 174 -17.27 3.17 -11.51
C ILE A 174 -17.56 3.91 -10.21
N ARG A 175 -16.66 3.78 -9.26
CA ARG A 175 -16.63 4.49 -7.98
C ARG A 175 -15.22 4.54 -7.41
N ARG A 176 -15.05 5.29 -6.35
CA ARG A 176 -13.84 5.24 -5.53
C ARG A 176 -13.82 3.95 -4.71
N TYR A 177 -12.79 3.14 -4.90
CA TYR A 177 -12.51 1.93 -4.12
C TYR A 177 -11.37 2.14 -3.13
N GLY A 178 -10.41 3.01 -3.46
CA GLY A 178 -9.18 3.18 -2.71
C GLY A 178 -8.17 2.06 -2.93
N ALA A 179 -7.04 2.18 -2.28
CA ALA A 179 -6.01 1.14 -2.19
C ALA A 179 -5.12 1.39 -0.97
N HIS A 180 -4.18 0.47 -0.66
CA HIS A 180 -3.37 0.45 0.56
C HIS A 180 -4.22 0.36 1.84
N GLY A 181 -5.46 -0.13 1.75
CA GLY A 181 -6.40 -0.16 2.88
C GLY A 181 -5.89 -0.97 4.06
N THR A 182 -5.20 -2.09 3.79
CA THR A 182 -4.53 -2.89 4.83
C THR A 182 -3.55 -2.05 5.65
N SER A 183 -2.73 -1.22 4.99
CA SER A 183 -1.81 -0.30 5.65
C SER A 183 -2.55 0.82 6.40
N HIS A 184 -3.52 1.48 5.75
CA HIS A 184 -4.30 2.57 6.38
C HIS A 184 -5.04 2.09 7.63
N GLN A 185 -5.64 0.91 7.59
CA GLN A 185 -6.33 0.30 8.73
C GLN A 185 -5.35 -0.01 9.87
N TYR A 186 -4.24 -0.67 9.56
CA TYR A 186 -3.21 -1.01 10.53
C TYR A 186 -2.65 0.24 11.23
N VAL A 187 -2.26 1.23 10.45
CA VAL A 187 -1.66 2.47 10.95
C VAL A 187 -2.64 3.27 11.78
N SER A 188 -3.87 3.48 11.31
CA SER A 188 -4.89 4.23 12.07
C SER A 188 -5.27 3.55 13.39
N SER A 189 -5.35 2.22 13.39
CA SER A 189 -5.57 1.43 14.62
C SER A 189 -4.39 1.56 15.60
N THR A 190 -3.16 1.50 15.09
CA THR A 190 -1.95 1.69 15.91
C THR A 190 -1.91 3.09 16.54
N VAL A 191 -2.30 4.13 15.79
CA VAL A 191 -2.40 5.50 16.31
C VAL A 191 -3.42 5.59 17.44
N SER A 192 -4.61 4.99 17.26
CA SER A 192 -5.64 4.95 18.31
C SER A 192 -5.13 4.29 19.59
N GLN A 193 -4.45 3.16 19.46
CA GLN A 193 -3.82 2.46 20.60
C GLN A 193 -2.74 3.31 21.27
N LEU A 194 -1.84 3.93 20.49
CA LEU A 194 -0.74 4.75 21.01
C LEU A 194 -1.23 5.99 21.74
N LEU A 195 -2.30 6.61 21.24
CA LEU A 195 -2.89 7.81 21.87
C LEU A 195 -3.96 7.47 22.93
N GLY A 196 -4.35 6.20 23.07
CA GLY A 196 -5.37 5.75 24.03
C GLY A 196 -6.76 6.32 23.74
N ARG A 197 -7.10 6.56 22.46
CA ARG A 197 -8.36 7.18 22.03
C ARG A 197 -8.91 6.51 20.78
N ASP A 198 -10.20 6.20 20.78
CA ASP A 198 -10.93 5.62 19.64
C ASP A 198 -11.76 6.66 18.85
N ASP A 199 -11.90 7.88 19.41
CA ASP A 199 -12.72 8.97 18.85
C ASP A 199 -11.92 9.96 17.97
N LEU A 200 -10.82 9.50 17.40
CA LEU A 200 -9.88 10.35 16.64
C LEU A 200 -10.36 10.67 15.23
N LYS A 201 -10.06 11.89 14.79
CA LYS A 201 -10.04 12.34 13.41
C LYS A 201 -8.60 12.27 12.91
N GLN A 202 -8.31 11.31 12.04
CA GLN A 202 -6.94 10.99 11.61
C GLN A 202 -6.80 11.17 10.10
N ILE A 203 -5.64 11.68 9.69
CA ILE A 203 -5.17 11.57 8.31
C ILE A 203 -3.96 10.65 8.32
N VAL A 204 -4.01 9.60 7.50
CA VAL A 204 -2.88 8.71 7.27
C VAL A 204 -2.32 8.99 5.87
N LEU A 205 -1.05 9.32 5.81
CA LEU A 205 -0.26 9.52 4.59
C LEU A 205 0.64 8.30 4.39
N HIS A 206 0.21 7.38 3.52
CA HIS A 206 1.02 6.24 3.08
C HIS A 206 1.87 6.70 1.90
N LEU A 207 3.14 7.03 2.16
CA LEU A 207 4.06 7.60 1.18
C LEU A 207 5.15 6.59 0.83
N GLY A 208 4.98 5.92 -0.30
CA GLY A 208 5.95 5.04 -0.93
C GLY A 208 6.18 5.45 -2.39
N ASN A 209 6.65 4.53 -3.23
CA ASN A 209 6.66 4.77 -4.69
C ASN A 209 5.23 4.91 -5.22
N GLY A 210 4.27 4.11 -4.73
CA GLY A 210 2.85 4.44 -4.73
C GLY A 210 2.49 5.20 -3.46
N ALA A 211 1.63 6.22 -3.54
CA ALA A 211 1.26 7.02 -2.39
C ALA A 211 -0.25 7.25 -2.32
N SER A 212 -0.78 7.26 -1.11
CA SER A 212 -2.20 7.53 -0.85
C SER A 212 -2.40 8.23 0.50
N ALA A 213 -3.51 8.94 0.60
CA ALA A 213 -3.99 9.53 1.84
C ALA A 213 -5.35 8.95 2.20
N SER A 214 -5.67 8.84 3.47
CA SER A 214 -7.02 8.55 3.95
C SER A 214 -7.43 9.45 5.08
N ALA A 215 -8.72 9.79 5.14
CA ALA A 215 -9.40 10.41 6.26
C ALA A 215 -10.13 9.33 7.06
N VAL A 216 -9.82 9.24 8.34
CA VAL A 216 -10.35 8.20 9.23
C VAL A 216 -10.99 8.86 10.45
N VAL A 217 -12.25 8.54 10.73
CA VAL A 217 -12.99 9.04 11.89
C VAL A 217 -13.47 7.85 12.71
N ASN A 218 -13.12 7.83 14.00
CA ASN A 218 -13.51 6.75 14.91
C ASN A 218 -13.16 5.35 14.34
N GLY A 219 -11.96 5.21 13.77
CA GLY A 219 -11.46 3.96 13.19
C GLY A 219 -12.06 3.57 11.83
N ARG A 220 -12.94 4.39 11.23
CA ARG A 220 -13.55 4.13 9.92
C ARG A 220 -13.09 5.13 8.88
N ALA A 221 -12.73 4.64 7.71
CA ALA A 221 -12.42 5.52 6.58
C ALA A 221 -13.68 6.29 6.14
N VAL A 222 -13.53 7.61 5.98
CA VAL A 222 -14.59 8.50 5.47
C VAL A 222 -14.22 9.08 4.10
N ASP A 223 -12.94 9.06 3.74
CA ASP A 223 -12.45 9.42 2.40
C ASP A 223 -11.08 8.79 2.15
N THR A 224 -10.67 8.69 0.88
CA THR A 224 -9.33 8.24 0.47
C THR A 224 -8.95 8.85 -0.87
N SER A 225 -7.66 9.03 -1.12
CA SER A 225 -7.15 9.73 -2.31
C SER A 225 -7.14 8.87 -3.57
N MET A 226 -6.91 7.56 -3.45
CA MET A 226 -7.00 6.67 -4.61
C MET A 226 -8.46 6.41 -4.97
N GLY A 227 -8.73 6.32 -6.27
CA GLY A 227 -10.08 6.29 -6.80
C GLY A 227 -10.54 4.91 -7.27
N LEU A 228 -11.02 4.85 -8.52
CA LEU A 228 -11.36 3.60 -9.23
C LEU A 228 -10.15 2.68 -9.30
N THR A 229 -8.97 3.26 -9.53
CA THR A 229 -7.67 2.61 -9.59
C THR A 229 -6.67 3.32 -8.69
N PRO A 230 -5.47 2.75 -8.45
CA PRO A 230 -4.40 3.42 -7.70
C PRO A 230 -3.71 4.59 -8.46
N LEU A 231 -4.34 5.20 -9.45
CA LEU A 231 -3.79 6.32 -10.24
C LEU A 231 -4.17 7.68 -9.66
N GLU A 232 -5.45 7.87 -9.27
CA GLU A 232 -5.97 9.13 -8.71
C GLU A 232 -5.29 9.47 -7.38
N GLY A 233 -5.17 10.76 -7.08
CA GLY A 233 -4.78 11.22 -5.75
C GLY A 233 -3.45 11.96 -5.70
N LEU A 234 -2.58 11.51 -4.83
CA LEU A 234 -1.26 12.10 -4.59
C LEU A 234 -0.34 11.96 -5.79
N VAL A 235 0.62 12.88 -5.92
CA VAL A 235 1.77 12.66 -6.81
C VAL A 235 2.57 11.47 -6.29
N MET A 236 2.98 10.58 -7.18
CA MET A 236 3.69 9.35 -6.82
C MET A 236 5.05 9.29 -7.52
N GLY A 237 5.79 8.21 -7.34
CA GLY A 237 7.08 8.06 -8.00
C GLY A 237 7.00 8.12 -9.53
N THR A 238 6.01 7.40 -10.12
CA THR A 238 5.83 7.32 -11.57
C THR A 238 4.41 7.66 -12.05
N ARG A 239 3.45 7.89 -11.13
CA ARG A 239 2.04 8.16 -11.44
C ARG A 239 1.72 9.63 -11.21
N THR A 240 0.85 10.18 -12.08
CA THR A 240 0.45 11.60 -12.02
C THR A 240 -0.25 11.99 -10.71
N GLY A 241 -1.02 11.07 -10.12
CA GLY A 241 -2.10 11.46 -9.21
C GLY A 241 -3.22 12.21 -9.95
N ASP A 242 -3.87 13.14 -9.26
CA ASP A 242 -4.96 13.95 -9.84
C ASP A 242 -4.50 14.72 -11.07
N ILE A 243 -5.30 14.63 -12.12
CA ILE A 243 -5.14 15.37 -13.36
C ILE A 243 -6.54 15.74 -13.89
N ASP A 244 -6.63 16.83 -14.65
CA ASP A 244 -7.86 17.10 -15.38
C ASP A 244 -8.14 15.97 -16.38
N PRO A 245 -9.28 15.26 -16.29
CA PRO A 245 -9.60 14.19 -17.23
C PRO A 245 -9.64 14.67 -18.70
N ALA A 246 -9.81 15.96 -18.96
CA ALA A 246 -9.73 16.51 -20.30
C ALA A 246 -8.32 16.43 -20.90
N ALA A 247 -7.27 16.23 -20.09
CA ALA A 247 -5.91 15.98 -20.58
C ALA A 247 -5.83 14.70 -21.43
N VAL A 248 -6.59 13.65 -21.06
CA VAL A 248 -6.73 12.41 -21.82
C VAL A 248 -7.23 12.71 -23.24
N PHE A 249 -8.33 13.44 -23.35
CA PHE A 249 -8.94 13.78 -24.64
C PHE A 249 -8.08 14.76 -25.46
N HIS A 250 -7.35 15.66 -24.78
CA HIS A 250 -6.44 16.59 -25.43
C HIS A 250 -5.28 15.84 -26.09
N LEU A 251 -4.58 14.97 -25.34
CA LEU A 251 -3.45 14.18 -25.84
C LEU A 251 -3.89 13.22 -26.95
N ALA A 252 -5.05 12.59 -26.83
CA ALA A 252 -5.58 11.74 -27.90
C ALA A 252 -5.81 12.52 -29.18
N ARG A 253 -6.33 13.77 -29.14
CA ARG A 253 -6.59 14.60 -30.33
C ARG A 253 -5.33 15.23 -30.91
N VAL A 254 -4.40 15.71 -30.07
CA VAL A 254 -3.28 16.56 -30.52
C VAL A 254 -2.02 15.74 -30.74
N ALA A 255 -1.76 14.73 -29.89
CA ALA A 255 -0.60 13.86 -30.00
C ALA A 255 -0.91 12.49 -30.66
N GLY A 256 -2.21 12.19 -30.90
CA GLY A 256 -2.63 10.92 -31.48
C GLY A 256 -2.46 9.71 -30.56
N MET A 257 -2.28 9.95 -29.25
CA MET A 257 -2.04 8.86 -28.29
C MET A 257 -3.31 8.01 -28.10
N ASP A 258 -3.15 6.70 -28.13
CA ASP A 258 -4.23 5.77 -27.83
C ASP A 258 -4.38 5.53 -26.31
N ALA A 259 -5.39 4.72 -25.93
CA ALA A 259 -5.67 4.46 -24.51
C ALA A 259 -4.53 3.74 -23.78
N GLN A 260 -3.76 2.89 -24.47
CA GLN A 260 -2.65 2.16 -23.85
C GLN A 260 -1.44 3.09 -23.64
N GLU A 261 -1.16 3.95 -24.60
CA GLU A 261 -0.09 4.95 -24.50
C GLU A 261 -0.39 5.95 -23.37
N LEU A 262 -1.64 6.38 -23.24
CA LEU A 262 -2.08 7.28 -22.18
C LEU A 262 -2.02 6.60 -20.78
N ASP A 263 -2.45 5.35 -20.69
CA ASP A 263 -2.34 4.57 -19.45
C ASP A 263 -0.86 4.40 -19.05
N HIS A 264 0.01 4.08 -20.00
CA HIS A 264 1.45 3.97 -19.78
C HIS A 264 2.06 5.29 -19.31
N LEU A 265 1.76 6.39 -20.01
CA LEU A 265 2.24 7.74 -19.66
C LEU A 265 1.87 8.10 -18.21
N PHE A 266 0.59 7.95 -17.84
CA PHE A 266 0.11 8.40 -16.53
C PHE A 266 0.56 7.50 -15.38
N ASN A 267 0.77 6.20 -15.62
CA ASN A 267 1.17 5.23 -14.61
C ASN A 267 2.68 5.02 -14.49
N ARG A 268 3.47 5.20 -15.56
CA ARG A 268 4.88 4.79 -15.65
C ARG A 268 5.89 5.89 -15.95
N GLU A 269 5.44 6.97 -16.59
CA GLU A 269 6.32 8.03 -17.09
C GLU A 269 6.03 9.40 -16.48
N SER A 270 5.15 9.46 -15.51
CA SER A 270 4.71 10.69 -14.83
C SER A 270 5.21 10.74 -13.38
N GLY A 271 4.55 11.50 -12.52
CA GLY A 271 4.93 11.68 -11.13
C GLY A 271 6.30 12.32 -10.99
N MET A 272 7.02 11.99 -9.92
CA MET A 272 8.37 12.54 -9.66
C MET A 272 9.32 12.23 -10.80
N LYS A 273 9.30 10.99 -11.32
CA LYS A 273 10.09 10.59 -12.49
C LYS A 273 9.80 11.46 -13.71
N GLY A 274 8.54 11.72 -14.01
CA GLY A 274 8.16 12.56 -15.14
C GLY A 274 8.50 14.04 -14.93
N LEU A 275 8.43 14.53 -13.69
CA LEU A 275 8.70 15.92 -13.35
C LEU A 275 10.20 16.25 -13.32
N CYS A 276 11.03 15.38 -12.75
CA CYS A 276 12.45 15.66 -12.58
C CYS A 276 13.40 14.52 -13.00
N GLY A 277 12.89 13.46 -13.63
CA GLY A 277 13.70 12.35 -14.15
C GLY A 277 14.08 11.31 -13.11
N ASP A 278 13.69 11.46 -11.86
CA ASP A 278 14.01 10.53 -10.78
C ASP A 278 12.80 10.34 -9.85
N ASN A 279 12.66 9.14 -9.30
CA ASN A 279 11.63 8.80 -8.31
C ASN A 279 12.21 8.32 -6.97
N ASP A 280 13.54 8.27 -6.84
CA ASP A 280 14.20 8.08 -5.54
C ASP A 280 14.30 9.43 -4.83
N MET A 281 13.51 9.62 -3.78
CA MET A 281 13.49 10.90 -3.05
C MET A 281 14.85 11.29 -2.47
N ARG A 282 15.72 10.33 -2.19
CA ARG A 282 17.09 10.61 -1.70
C ARG A 282 17.93 11.29 -2.78
N GLU A 283 17.78 10.86 -4.03
CA GLU A 283 18.47 11.47 -5.17
C GLU A 283 17.83 12.83 -5.52
N VAL A 284 16.50 12.93 -5.41
CA VAL A 284 15.81 14.23 -5.59
C VAL A 284 16.32 15.26 -4.57
N TRP A 285 16.45 14.91 -3.29
CA TRP A 285 17.01 15.82 -2.27
C TRP A 285 18.46 16.21 -2.55
N LYS A 286 19.31 15.27 -2.91
CA LYS A 286 20.71 15.58 -3.30
C LYS A 286 20.79 16.58 -4.45
N ARG A 287 19.92 16.46 -5.44
CA ARG A 287 19.83 17.40 -6.56
C ARG A 287 19.33 18.77 -6.12
N ILE A 288 18.35 18.83 -5.22
CA ILE A 288 17.88 20.08 -4.62
C ILE A 288 19.02 20.79 -3.88
N ASP A 289 19.76 20.07 -3.05
CA ASP A 289 20.91 20.59 -2.29
C ASP A 289 22.05 21.09 -3.23
N ALA A 290 22.16 20.47 -4.41
CA ALA A 290 23.08 20.91 -5.46
C ALA A 290 22.56 22.11 -6.30
N GLY A 291 21.37 22.63 -5.99
CA GLY A 291 20.78 23.79 -6.67
C GLY A 291 19.95 23.45 -7.93
N ASP A 292 19.54 22.21 -8.11
CA ASP A 292 18.69 21.79 -9.24
C ASP A 292 17.26 22.33 -9.07
N THR A 293 16.92 23.32 -9.89
CA THR A 293 15.61 23.99 -9.84
C THR A 293 14.45 23.09 -10.27
N GLN A 294 14.68 22.16 -11.19
CA GLN A 294 13.65 21.22 -11.65
C GLN A 294 13.29 20.20 -10.55
N ALA A 295 14.30 19.69 -9.82
CA ALA A 295 14.07 18.82 -8.67
C ALA A 295 13.33 19.57 -7.55
N ARG A 296 13.64 20.86 -7.29
CA ARG A 296 12.91 21.69 -6.33
C ARG A 296 11.46 21.91 -6.74
N GLU A 297 11.21 22.24 -8.00
CA GLU A 297 9.86 22.41 -8.53
C GLU A 297 9.03 21.13 -8.40
N ALA A 298 9.62 19.97 -8.72
CA ALA A 298 8.96 18.67 -8.56
C ALA A 298 8.57 18.40 -7.10
N MET A 299 9.47 18.71 -6.15
CA MET A 299 9.19 18.59 -4.72
C MET A 299 8.10 19.56 -4.27
N ASP A 300 8.09 20.79 -4.76
CA ASP A 300 7.04 21.77 -4.44
C ASP A 300 5.67 21.32 -4.94
N ILE A 301 5.58 20.70 -6.11
CA ILE A 301 4.36 20.08 -6.64
C ILE A 301 3.91 18.92 -5.75
N TYR A 302 4.84 18.06 -5.33
CA TYR A 302 4.57 16.92 -4.43
C TYR A 302 4.01 17.40 -3.08
N ILE A 303 4.68 18.33 -2.42
CA ILE A 303 4.23 18.90 -1.13
C ILE A 303 2.90 19.66 -1.29
N HIS A 304 2.72 20.41 -2.37
CA HIS A 304 1.47 21.13 -2.63
C HIS A 304 0.28 20.16 -2.73
N ARG A 305 0.46 19.01 -3.39
CA ARG A 305 -0.59 17.99 -3.48
C ARG A 305 -0.90 17.39 -2.10
N LEU A 306 0.10 17.09 -1.28
CA LEU A 306 -0.10 16.64 0.10
C LEU A 306 -0.91 17.66 0.91
N LEU A 307 -0.55 18.94 0.84
CA LEU A 307 -1.28 20.03 1.52
C LEU A 307 -2.75 20.10 1.11
N LYS A 308 -3.05 19.95 -0.18
CA LYS A 308 -4.43 19.94 -0.67
C LYS A 308 -5.24 18.82 -0.03
N TYR A 309 -4.68 17.61 0.05
CA TYR A 309 -5.37 16.47 0.66
C TYR A 309 -5.50 16.61 2.17
N VAL A 310 -4.47 17.07 2.89
CA VAL A 310 -4.57 17.36 4.34
C VAL A 310 -5.63 18.42 4.60
N GLY A 311 -5.64 19.50 3.83
CA GLY A 311 -6.63 20.57 3.99
C GLY A 311 -8.06 20.10 3.70
N SER A 312 -8.28 19.40 2.58
CA SER A 312 -9.62 18.91 2.20
C SER A 312 -10.13 17.89 3.22
N TYR A 313 -9.32 16.96 3.67
CA TYR A 313 -9.71 15.92 4.63
C TYR A 313 -9.97 16.49 6.03
N THR A 314 -9.18 17.50 6.44
CA THR A 314 -9.46 18.25 7.68
C THR A 314 -10.83 18.90 7.61
N ALA A 315 -11.21 19.50 6.48
CA ALA A 315 -12.53 20.10 6.28
C ALA A 315 -13.63 19.03 6.23
N VAL A 316 -13.43 17.92 5.53
CA VAL A 316 -14.39 16.80 5.44
C VAL A 316 -14.69 16.22 6.82
N MET A 317 -13.68 16.05 7.67
CA MET A 317 -13.83 15.52 9.03
C MET A 317 -14.30 16.58 10.05
N GLY A 318 -14.25 17.87 9.69
CA GLY A 318 -14.54 18.98 10.62
C GLY A 318 -13.49 19.11 11.72
N GLY A 319 -12.21 18.86 11.41
CA GLY A 319 -11.06 18.94 12.30
C GLY A 319 -10.05 17.83 12.08
N LEU A 320 -8.94 17.89 12.82
CA LEU A 320 -7.85 16.93 12.76
C LEU A 320 -7.24 16.73 14.15
N ASP A 321 -7.14 15.51 14.63
CA ASP A 321 -6.46 15.13 15.87
C ASP A 321 -5.05 14.59 15.61
N ALA A 322 -4.87 13.80 14.54
CA ALA A 322 -3.61 13.16 14.23
C ALA A 322 -3.30 13.15 12.72
N LEU A 323 -2.06 13.50 12.39
CA LEU A 323 -1.47 13.38 11.06
C LEU A 323 -0.35 12.35 11.12
N THR A 324 -0.47 11.26 10.36
CA THR A 324 0.44 10.13 10.45
C THR A 324 1.14 9.87 9.12
N PHE A 325 2.44 9.70 9.18
CA PHE A 325 3.31 9.31 8.07
C PHE A 325 3.67 7.84 8.16
N THR A 326 3.59 7.12 7.04
CA THR A 326 3.91 5.70 6.95
C THR A 326 4.44 5.33 5.57
N ALA A 327 4.88 4.10 5.40
CA ALA A 327 5.56 3.56 4.24
C ALA A 327 6.95 4.20 3.97
N GLY A 328 7.65 3.67 2.97
CA GLY A 328 9.08 3.90 2.82
C GLY A 328 9.53 5.37 2.85
N ILE A 329 8.83 6.28 2.15
CA ILE A 329 9.11 7.71 2.18
C ILE A 329 8.59 8.32 3.50
N GLY A 330 7.34 8.05 3.86
CA GLY A 330 6.72 8.61 5.07
C GLY A 330 7.51 8.31 6.34
N GLU A 331 8.06 7.10 6.46
CA GLU A 331 8.84 6.65 7.62
C GLU A 331 10.26 7.22 7.65
N ASN A 332 10.91 7.34 6.49
CA ASN A 332 12.35 7.58 6.41
C ASN A 332 12.74 9.00 5.96
N ASP A 333 11.83 9.76 5.36
CA ASP A 333 12.12 11.11 4.85
C ASP A 333 11.66 12.19 5.83
N ALA A 334 12.57 12.59 6.72
CA ALA A 334 12.34 13.65 7.71
C ALA A 334 12.12 15.03 7.06
N ALA A 335 12.74 15.29 5.89
CA ALA A 335 12.64 16.57 5.21
C ALA A 335 11.23 16.78 4.61
N ILE A 336 10.65 15.77 3.98
CA ILE A 336 9.25 15.82 3.49
C ILE A 336 8.29 16.10 4.66
N ARG A 337 8.46 15.40 5.79
CA ARG A 337 7.62 15.63 6.98
C ARG A 337 7.77 17.06 7.50
N ALA A 338 9.01 17.56 7.58
CA ALA A 338 9.29 18.93 8.04
C ALA A 338 8.68 19.98 7.09
N GLU A 339 8.88 19.86 5.77
CA GLU A 339 8.32 20.82 4.81
C GLU A 339 6.80 20.85 4.79
N LEU A 340 6.15 19.68 4.91
CA LEU A 340 4.70 19.60 5.00
C LEU A 340 4.19 20.23 6.31
N CYS A 341 4.76 19.83 7.46
CA CYS A 341 4.33 20.29 8.78
C CYS A 341 4.53 21.80 8.96
N ALA A 342 5.61 22.35 8.43
CA ALA A 342 5.88 23.80 8.47
C ALA A 342 4.74 24.65 7.83
N ARG A 343 4.02 24.08 6.85
CA ARG A 343 2.90 24.74 6.18
C ARG A 343 1.54 24.48 6.86
N LEU A 344 1.52 23.68 7.94
CA LEU A 344 0.31 23.29 8.68
C LEU A 344 0.22 23.96 10.08
N GLY A 345 1.10 24.93 10.40
CA GLY A 345 1.08 25.64 11.69
C GLY A 345 -0.26 26.30 12.01
N TRP A 346 -1.01 26.73 11.00
CA TRP A 346 -2.36 27.29 11.15
C TRP A 346 -3.39 26.28 11.69
N LEU A 347 -3.14 24.96 11.52
CA LEU A 347 -3.91 23.87 12.14
C LEU A 347 -3.47 23.58 13.59
N GLY A 348 -2.39 24.22 14.06
CA GLY A 348 -1.76 23.94 15.34
C GLY A 348 -0.83 22.73 15.30
N VAL A 349 -0.27 22.42 14.13
CA VAL A 349 0.82 21.45 13.97
C VAL A 349 2.13 22.11 14.40
N GLU A 350 2.82 21.49 15.36
CA GLU A 350 4.15 21.88 15.82
C GLU A 350 5.05 20.66 15.83
N LEU A 351 5.98 20.58 14.86
CA LEU A 351 6.89 19.45 14.72
C LEU A 351 8.05 19.58 15.73
N ASP A 352 8.42 18.48 16.38
CA ASP A 352 9.66 18.37 17.13
C ASP A 352 10.78 17.91 16.18
N GLU A 353 11.72 18.80 15.88
CA GLU A 353 12.79 18.53 14.92
C GLU A 353 13.69 17.36 15.35
N GLN A 354 13.99 17.24 16.64
CA GLN A 354 14.84 16.15 17.15
C GLN A 354 14.12 14.80 17.00
N ALA A 355 12.87 14.71 17.43
CA ALA A 355 12.05 13.50 17.30
C ALA A 355 11.80 13.14 15.82
N ASN A 356 11.59 14.16 14.95
CA ASN A 356 11.40 13.94 13.53
C ASN A 356 12.63 13.34 12.84
N ASN A 357 13.83 13.76 13.22
CA ASN A 357 15.09 13.28 12.64
C ASN A 357 15.54 11.91 13.20
N GLN A 358 14.98 11.49 14.33
CA GLN A 358 15.31 10.18 14.91
C GLN A 358 14.73 9.05 14.06
N ARG A 359 15.55 8.08 13.67
CA ARG A 359 15.11 6.83 13.05
C ARG A 359 14.70 5.83 14.12
N SER A 360 13.56 5.17 13.91
CA SER A 360 13.08 4.11 14.80
C SER A 360 12.20 3.15 14.01
N PRO A 361 12.29 1.85 14.25
CA PRO A 361 11.35 0.86 13.72
C PRO A 361 10.01 0.88 14.47
N GLU A 362 9.92 1.61 15.60
CA GLU A 362 8.73 1.66 16.43
C GLU A 362 7.85 2.87 16.12
N PRO A 363 6.52 2.75 16.29
CA PRO A 363 5.59 3.87 16.24
C PRO A 363 5.98 4.97 17.22
N ARG A 364 5.96 6.24 16.77
CA ARG A 364 6.35 7.37 17.61
C ARG A 364 5.61 8.65 17.27
N VAL A 365 5.44 9.51 18.28
CA VAL A 365 5.02 10.91 18.12
C VAL A 365 6.25 11.75 17.78
N VAL A 366 6.12 12.60 16.77
CA VAL A 366 7.19 13.51 16.30
C VAL A 366 6.75 14.97 16.34
N SER A 367 5.63 15.28 16.97
CA SER A 367 5.19 16.64 17.28
C SER A 367 5.55 17.00 18.72
N THR A 368 5.64 18.31 18.99
CA THR A 368 5.82 18.80 20.37
C THR A 368 4.67 18.40 21.28
N PRO A 369 4.86 18.36 22.61
CA PRO A 369 3.76 18.11 23.56
C PRO A 369 2.60 19.09 23.40
N ASP A 370 2.87 20.36 23.08
CA ASP A 370 1.90 21.45 22.95
C ASP A 370 1.18 21.46 21.58
N SER A 371 1.63 20.67 20.62
CA SER A 371 0.99 20.55 19.32
C SER A 371 -0.45 20.10 19.46
N LYS A 372 -1.39 20.87 18.88
CA LYS A 372 -2.83 20.54 18.90
C LYS A 372 -3.12 19.31 18.07
N VAL A 373 -2.50 19.19 16.89
CA VAL A 373 -2.55 18.01 16.04
C VAL A 373 -1.32 17.16 16.34
N LYS A 374 -1.49 15.93 16.75
CA LYS A 374 -0.36 15.01 16.95
C LYS A 374 0.18 14.56 15.60
N VAL A 375 1.48 14.72 15.39
CA VAL A 375 2.17 14.19 14.22
C VAL A 375 2.90 12.92 14.61
N LEU A 376 2.69 11.86 13.84
CA LEU A 376 3.24 10.54 14.13
C LEU A 376 3.97 9.96 12.93
N VAL A 377 4.95 9.12 13.22
CA VAL A 377 5.54 8.18 12.26
C VAL A 377 5.21 6.78 12.76
N VAL A 378 4.47 6.04 11.97
CA VAL A 378 4.04 4.68 12.28
C VAL A 378 4.48 3.76 11.15
N PRO A 379 5.48 2.89 11.36
CA PRO A 379 5.88 1.90 10.38
C PRO A 379 4.70 0.98 10.04
N THR A 380 4.41 0.86 8.74
CA THR A 380 3.38 -0.09 8.31
C THR A 380 3.91 -1.52 8.37
N ASN A 381 3.01 -2.46 8.70
CA ASN A 381 3.30 -3.89 8.67
C ASN A 381 2.11 -4.61 8.02
N GLU A 382 2.10 -4.57 6.69
CA GLU A 382 0.99 -5.15 5.91
C GLU A 382 0.94 -6.67 6.04
N GLU A 383 2.09 -7.34 6.15
CA GLU A 383 2.16 -8.78 6.32
C GLU A 383 1.56 -9.22 7.68
N LEU A 384 1.87 -8.50 8.74
CA LEU A 384 1.25 -8.74 10.05
C LEU A 384 -0.26 -8.44 10.03
N ALA A 385 -0.66 -7.37 9.36
CA ALA A 385 -2.06 -7.02 9.22
C ALA A 385 -2.85 -8.12 8.47
N ILE A 386 -2.28 -8.64 7.37
CA ILE A 386 -2.85 -9.76 6.61
C ILE A 386 -2.92 -11.02 7.49
N ALA A 387 -1.83 -11.34 8.20
CA ALA A 387 -1.78 -12.50 9.09
C ALA A 387 -2.86 -12.44 10.18
N ARG A 388 -3.02 -11.29 10.83
CA ARG A 388 -4.06 -11.09 11.85
C ARG A 388 -5.47 -11.18 11.29
N GLN A 389 -5.71 -10.62 10.10
CA GLN A 389 -7.00 -10.74 9.42
C GLN A 389 -7.29 -12.19 9.01
N ALA A 390 -6.29 -12.92 8.51
CA ALA A 390 -6.45 -14.34 8.18
C ALA A 390 -6.87 -15.17 9.40
N MET A 391 -6.25 -14.92 10.57
CA MET A 391 -6.58 -15.61 11.82
C MET A 391 -8.00 -15.35 12.34
N THR A 392 -8.71 -14.37 11.82
CA THR A 392 -10.12 -14.16 12.20
C THR A 392 -11.08 -15.17 11.58
N LEU A 393 -10.62 -15.95 10.60
CA LEU A 393 -11.43 -16.88 9.81
C LEU A 393 -11.05 -18.36 10.00
N VAL A 394 -10.01 -18.65 10.78
CA VAL A 394 -9.49 -20.00 11.01
C VAL A 394 -9.36 -20.35 12.47
#